data_def9a0a3d2f1ab7940d3c8bd5bfbcb14
#
_entry.id   def9a0a3d2f1ab7940d3c8bd5bfbcb14
#
_cell.length_a   1.000
_cell.length_b   1.000
_cell.length_c   1.000
_cell.angle_alpha   90.00
_cell.angle_beta   90.00
_cell.angle_gamma   90.00
#
_symmetry.space_group_name_H-M   'P 1'
#
loop_
_entity.id
_entity.type
_entity.pdbx_description
1 polymer ?
#
loop_
_entity_poly.entity_id
_entity_poly.type
_entity_poly.pdbx_seq_one_letter_code
_entity_poly.pdbx_strand_id
1 'polypeptide(L)'
;VEKGYDTQGRVDYGQIPEEQRGINSYASDNDTGSSWLKRAAKPRSPLYTILVLAAIMVAMITYTRGDPRGRVVITPPWQPGEVSVLEIRDSHGQLIAAWELRIDSDGKATLFTSDQHGSTYSEHAMVAADPDTLVPIRTELTYESDHGRIVYAALYGEDGVSIEASVPGQNEESIVELPDTPYFDNEQFIMVIRALPLKRNFKATLKDVITRAAMKTTITLNVAKKEKLEVPAGSFETWKVDLMGTGRTVWIAVPHPHQIVRFEDRKARTTADLVQYTPGVELETGSEFE
;
A
#
# COMPACT_ATOMS: atom_id res chain seq x y z
N VAL A 1 -35.60 -10.33 5.90
CA VAL A 1 -34.48 -9.77 6.68
C VAL A 1 -34.57 -8.26 6.50
N GLU A 2 -34.94 -7.51 7.55
CA GLU A 2 -35.08 -6.06 7.52
C GLU A 2 -33.69 -5.41 7.41
N LYS A 3 -33.58 -4.44 6.48
CA LYS A 3 -32.37 -3.66 6.28
C LYS A 3 -32.24 -2.62 7.40
N GLY A 4 -31.20 -2.70 8.21
CA GLY A 4 -30.84 -1.65 9.14
C GLY A 4 -30.02 -0.57 8.43
N TYR A 5 -30.59 0.61 8.25
CA TYR A 5 -29.85 1.82 7.91
C TYR A 5 -29.65 2.62 9.18
N ASP A 6 -28.44 3.20 9.35
CA ASP A 6 -28.26 4.19 10.40
C ASP A 6 -29.02 5.50 10.05
N THR A 7 -29.16 6.39 11.04
CA THR A 7 -29.87 7.66 10.89
C THR A 7 -29.22 8.63 9.90
N GLN A 8 -28.11 8.24 9.22
CA GLN A 8 -27.38 9.03 8.24
C GLN A 8 -27.34 8.37 6.83
N GLY A 9 -28.08 7.26 6.64
CA GLY A 9 -28.19 6.59 5.32
C GLY A 9 -26.95 5.78 4.91
N ARG A 10 -26.07 5.42 5.85
CA ARG A 10 -24.92 4.56 5.55
C ARG A 10 -25.30 3.11 5.66
N VAL A 11 -24.85 2.31 4.69
CA VAL A 11 -25.00 0.86 4.74
C VAL A 11 -24.14 0.31 5.88
N ASP A 12 -24.79 -0.37 6.83
CA ASP A 12 -24.10 -1.07 7.92
C ASP A 12 -23.43 -2.33 7.36
N TYR A 13 -22.12 -2.29 7.15
CA TYR A 13 -21.29 -3.45 6.79
C TYR A 13 -21.13 -4.49 7.91
N GLY A 14 -22.00 -4.46 8.93
CA GLY A 14 -21.97 -5.30 10.14
C GLY A 14 -22.05 -6.81 9.92
N GLN A 15 -22.12 -7.29 8.68
CA GLN A 15 -22.15 -8.74 8.35
C GLN A 15 -20.83 -9.28 7.79
N ILE A 16 -19.76 -8.49 7.70
CA ILE A 16 -18.44 -9.03 7.38
C ILE A 16 -17.93 -9.75 8.64
N PRO A 17 -17.60 -11.03 8.58
CA PRO A 17 -17.05 -11.78 9.70
C PRO A 17 -15.88 -11.04 10.35
N GLU A 18 -15.75 -11.14 11.66
CA GLU A 18 -14.75 -10.42 12.46
C GLU A 18 -13.31 -10.72 11.99
N GLU A 19 -13.08 -11.89 11.42
CA GLU A 19 -11.83 -12.29 10.76
C GLU A 19 -11.44 -11.43 9.54
N GLN A 20 -12.44 -10.83 8.87
CA GLN A 20 -12.20 -9.94 7.70
C GLN A 20 -11.98 -8.47 8.11
N ARG A 21 -12.35 -8.08 9.33
CA ARG A 21 -12.19 -6.71 9.83
C ARG A 21 -10.72 -6.31 9.99
N GLY A 22 -9.82 -7.27 10.15
CA GLY A 22 -8.39 -7.01 10.25
C GLY A 22 -7.78 -6.37 9.00
N ILE A 23 -8.37 -6.61 7.84
CA ILE A 23 -7.87 -6.07 6.56
C ILE A 23 -8.49 -4.70 6.25
N ASN A 24 -9.67 -4.37 6.82
CA ASN A 24 -10.42 -3.17 6.47
C ASN A 24 -10.48 -2.09 7.56
N SER A 25 -9.69 -2.16 8.65
CA SER A 25 -9.76 -1.16 9.74
C SER A 25 -9.04 0.16 9.38
N TYR A 26 -9.38 0.79 8.27
CA TYR A 26 -8.99 2.17 7.95
C TYR A 26 -9.98 3.22 8.47
N ALA A 27 -10.93 2.85 9.36
CA ALA A 27 -11.82 3.82 9.98
C ALA A 27 -11.06 4.63 11.05
N SER A 28 -10.92 5.91 10.77
CA SER A 28 -10.43 7.03 11.55
C SER A 28 -10.67 6.93 13.08
N ASP A 29 -9.59 6.74 13.85
CA ASP A 29 -9.51 7.26 15.22
C ASP A 29 -8.70 8.56 15.20
N ASN A 30 -9.34 9.63 14.74
CA ASN A 30 -8.86 11.01 14.90
C ASN A 30 -9.55 11.68 16.08
N ASP A 31 -9.56 11.07 17.26
CA ASP A 31 -10.02 11.77 18.45
C ASP A 31 -9.27 11.32 19.72
N THR A 32 -7.99 11.69 19.79
CA THR A 32 -7.28 11.86 21.05
C THR A 32 -6.45 13.12 20.99
N GLY A 33 -7.16 14.23 20.79
CA GLY A 33 -6.64 15.58 20.88
C GLY A 33 -6.60 16.07 22.31
N SER A 34 -5.41 16.43 22.76
CA SER A 34 -5.24 17.64 23.57
C SER A 34 -5.61 17.64 25.06
N SER A 35 -4.99 16.81 25.89
CA SER A 35 -4.93 17.16 27.32
C SER A 35 -3.56 17.67 27.82
N TRP A 36 -2.50 17.57 27.02
CA TRP A 36 -1.13 17.97 27.42
C TRP A 36 -0.70 19.37 26.94
N LEU A 37 -1.47 20.04 26.08
CA LEU A 37 -1.18 21.42 25.62
C LEU A 37 -1.47 22.53 26.63
N LYS A 38 -2.06 22.23 27.79
CA LYS A 38 -2.44 23.27 28.79
C LYS A 38 -1.33 23.69 29.74
N ARG A 39 -0.07 23.24 29.56
CA ARG A 39 1.07 23.65 30.40
C ARG A 39 2.23 24.25 29.61
N ALA A 40 1.96 24.98 28.53
CA ALA A 40 2.99 25.81 27.90
C ALA A 40 3.22 27.04 28.79
N ALA A 41 4.39 27.12 29.42
CA ALA A 41 4.81 28.29 30.18
C ALA A 41 4.74 29.54 29.30
N LYS A 42 4.23 30.66 29.83
CA LYS A 42 4.20 31.96 29.16
C LYS A 42 5.58 32.29 28.62
N PRO A 43 5.74 32.61 27.34
CA PRO A 43 7.02 33.03 26.78
C PRO A 43 7.48 34.33 27.45
N ARG A 44 8.69 34.35 27.98
CA ARG A 44 9.21 35.42 28.82
C ARG A 44 9.66 36.66 28.04
N SER A 45 9.69 36.65 26.72
CA SER A 45 9.97 37.84 25.89
C SER A 45 9.49 37.67 24.45
N PRO A 46 9.08 38.75 23.75
CA PRO A 46 8.69 38.71 22.34
C PRO A 46 9.84 38.24 21.42
N LEU A 47 11.09 38.44 21.81
CA LEU A 47 12.29 37.98 21.08
C LEU A 47 12.36 36.44 21.07
N TYR A 48 12.00 35.76 22.17
CA TYR A 48 11.97 34.31 22.25
C TYR A 48 10.89 33.72 21.33
N THR A 49 9.73 34.37 21.25
CA THR A 49 8.64 33.96 20.35
C THR A 49 9.05 34.08 18.88
N ILE A 50 9.74 35.15 18.52
CA ILE A 50 10.26 35.39 17.16
C ILE A 50 11.33 34.32 16.81
N LEU A 51 12.24 34.01 17.73
CA LEU A 51 13.28 32.99 17.52
C LEU A 51 12.67 31.58 17.36
N VAL A 52 11.65 31.23 18.16
CA VAL A 52 10.96 29.94 18.03
C VAL A 52 10.19 29.86 16.72
N LEU A 53 9.49 30.91 16.31
CA LEU A 53 8.80 30.95 15.01
C LEU A 53 9.78 30.91 13.84
N ALA A 54 10.93 31.60 13.94
CA ALA A 54 11.97 31.52 12.92
C ALA A 54 12.60 30.12 12.85
N ALA A 55 12.84 29.45 13.99
CA ALA A 55 13.33 28.09 14.04
C ALA A 55 12.32 27.09 13.45
N ILE A 56 11.02 27.26 13.74
CA ILE A 56 9.95 26.46 13.15
C ILE A 56 9.87 26.70 11.64
N MET A 57 9.99 27.95 11.18
CA MET A 57 9.99 28.30 9.77
C MET A 57 11.22 27.73 9.04
N VAL A 58 12.41 27.80 9.63
CA VAL A 58 13.62 27.17 9.09
C VAL A 58 13.49 25.65 9.09
N ALA A 59 12.93 25.05 10.14
CA ALA A 59 12.66 23.61 10.18
C ALA A 59 11.63 23.19 9.12
N MET A 60 10.59 23.98 8.89
CA MET A 60 9.65 23.73 7.77
C MET A 60 10.34 23.87 6.41
N ILE A 61 11.16 24.90 6.20
CA ILE A 61 11.88 25.09 4.94
C ILE A 61 12.92 23.99 4.70
N THR A 62 13.59 23.49 5.74
CA THR A 62 14.52 22.36 5.61
C THR A 62 13.78 21.03 5.47
N TYR A 63 12.58 20.90 6.04
CA TYR A 63 11.72 19.71 5.91
C TYR A 63 11.11 19.60 4.50
N THR A 64 10.87 20.73 3.83
CA THR A 64 10.32 20.78 2.46
C THR A 64 11.38 20.79 1.35
N ARG A 65 12.68 20.60 1.66
CA ARG A 65 13.74 20.39 0.65
C ARG A 65 13.84 18.93 0.15
N GLY A 66 12.69 18.22 0.04
CA GLY A 66 12.47 17.29 -1.04
C GLY A 66 12.30 18.09 -2.34
N ASP A 67 12.59 17.49 -3.50
CA ASP A 67 12.40 18.06 -4.83
C ASP A 67 11.33 19.15 -4.85
N PRO A 68 11.61 20.41 -5.30
CA PRO A 68 10.65 21.51 -5.30
C PRO A 68 9.37 21.22 -6.11
N ARG A 69 9.26 20.08 -6.77
CA ARG A 69 8.08 19.62 -7.50
C ARG A 69 7.32 18.48 -6.84
N GLY A 70 7.76 17.98 -5.66
CA GLY A 70 7.09 16.90 -4.94
C GLY A 70 7.05 15.56 -5.68
N ARG A 71 7.77 15.41 -6.80
CA ARG A 71 7.80 14.17 -7.56
C ARG A 71 8.78 13.20 -6.92
N VAL A 72 8.25 12.12 -6.38
CA VAL A 72 9.07 10.97 -5.99
C VAL A 72 9.59 10.33 -7.28
N VAL A 73 10.92 10.22 -7.40
CA VAL A 73 11.52 9.51 -8.53
C VAL A 73 11.25 8.02 -8.35
N ILE A 74 10.60 7.42 -9.32
CA ILE A 74 10.27 5.99 -9.36
C ILE A 74 11.16 5.35 -10.41
N THR A 75 11.87 4.29 -10.02
CA THR A 75 12.70 3.50 -10.93
C THR A 75 12.39 2.03 -10.70
N PRO A 76 11.59 1.39 -11.57
CA PRO A 76 11.26 -0.01 -11.45
C PRO A 76 12.51 -0.89 -11.37
N PRO A 77 12.69 -1.69 -10.30
CA PRO A 77 13.87 -2.55 -10.15
C PRO A 77 13.63 -3.98 -10.66
N TRP A 78 12.45 -4.29 -11.16
CA TRP A 78 12.03 -5.60 -11.60
C TRP A 78 12.12 -5.76 -13.11
N GLN A 79 12.03 -7.01 -13.54
CA GLN A 79 11.82 -7.39 -14.94
C GLN A 79 10.47 -8.10 -15.09
N PRO A 80 9.83 -8.07 -16.26
CA PRO A 80 8.61 -8.83 -16.53
C PRO A 80 8.77 -10.32 -16.23
N GLY A 81 7.73 -10.97 -15.72
CA GLY A 81 7.74 -12.37 -15.31
C GLY A 81 8.34 -12.61 -13.92
N GLU A 82 8.63 -11.56 -13.13
CA GLU A 82 9.08 -11.70 -11.75
C GLU A 82 7.96 -12.26 -10.85
N VAL A 83 8.31 -13.24 -10.00
CA VAL A 83 7.38 -13.85 -9.05
C VAL A 83 8.00 -13.94 -7.67
N SER A 84 7.26 -13.51 -6.64
CA SER A 84 7.58 -13.70 -5.23
C SER A 84 6.47 -14.49 -4.55
N VAL A 85 6.81 -15.57 -3.86
CA VAL A 85 5.86 -16.35 -3.06
C VAL A 85 6.16 -16.14 -1.60
N LEU A 86 5.14 -15.74 -0.82
CA LEU A 86 5.23 -15.54 0.61
C LEU A 86 4.26 -16.48 1.34
N GLU A 87 4.62 -16.90 2.53
CA GLU A 87 3.73 -17.62 3.46
C GLU A 87 3.23 -16.66 4.53
N ILE A 88 1.91 -16.54 4.64
CA ILE A 88 1.25 -15.72 5.67
C ILE A 88 1.00 -16.60 6.90
N ARG A 89 1.53 -16.15 8.05
CA ARG A 89 1.38 -16.81 9.33
C ARG A 89 0.71 -15.87 10.34
N ASP A 90 -0.06 -16.47 11.25
CA ASP A 90 -0.66 -15.76 12.37
C ASP A 90 0.37 -15.52 13.50
N SER A 91 -0.08 -14.88 14.60
CA SER A 91 0.74 -14.60 15.78
C SER A 91 1.24 -15.85 16.54
N HIS A 92 0.72 -17.04 16.24
CA HIS A 92 1.15 -18.33 16.79
C HIS A 92 2.10 -19.07 15.84
N GLY A 93 2.41 -18.47 14.66
CA GLY A 93 3.25 -19.08 13.65
C GLY A 93 2.51 -20.10 12.75
N GLN A 94 1.19 -20.22 12.89
CA GLN A 94 0.40 -21.10 12.04
C GLN A 94 0.28 -20.53 10.63
N LEU A 95 0.52 -21.36 9.61
CA LEU A 95 0.30 -20.99 8.21
C LEU A 95 -1.20 -20.82 7.97
N ILE A 96 -1.59 -19.63 7.49
CA ILE A 96 -3.00 -19.30 7.21
C ILE A 96 -3.28 -19.07 5.73
N ALA A 97 -2.27 -18.62 4.96
CA ALA A 97 -2.38 -18.47 3.51
C ALA A 97 -1.02 -18.50 2.81
N ALA A 98 -1.03 -18.82 1.52
CA ALA A 98 0.05 -18.48 0.59
C ALA A 98 -0.29 -17.19 -0.15
N TRP A 99 0.73 -16.40 -0.47
CA TRP A 99 0.60 -15.13 -1.18
C TRP A 99 1.61 -15.06 -2.32
N GLU A 100 1.14 -15.06 -3.55
CA GLU A 100 1.96 -14.87 -4.73
C GLU A 100 1.83 -13.42 -5.22
N LEU A 101 2.99 -12.78 -5.43
CA LEU A 101 3.11 -11.47 -6.04
C LEU A 101 3.83 -11.63 -7.38
N ARG A 102 3.23 -11.16 -8.45
CA ARG A 102 3.79 -11.22 -9.80
C ARG A 102 3.85 -9.83 -10.41
N ILE A 103 4.92 -9.57 -11.15
CA ILE A 103 5.06 -8.35 -11.96
C ILE A 103 5.35 -8.78 -13.39
N ASP A 104 4.51 -8.31 -14.31
CA ASP A 104 4.59 -8.63 -15.72
C ASP A 104 4.41 -7.38 -16.59
N SER A 105 4.44 -7.55 -17.91
CA SER A 105 4.16 -6.49 -18.88
C SER A 105 3.44 -7.05 -20.09
N ASP A 106 2.43 -6.34 -20.56
CA ASP A 106 1.78 -6.62 -21.86
C ASP A 106 2.32 -5.75 -23.00
N GLY A 107 3.43 -5.04 -22.76
CA GLY A 107 4.06 -4.09 -23.69
C GLY A 107 3.42 -2.70 -23.70
N LYS A 108 2.30 -2.49 -23.01
CA LYS A 108 1.60 -1.20 -22.86
C LYS A 108 1.47 -0.77 -21.41
N ALA A 109 1.41 -1.74 -20.50
CA ALA A 109 1.27 -1.52 -19.08
C ALA A 109 2.19 -2.46 -18.29
N THR A 110 2.58 -2.03 -17.09
CA THR A 110 3.09 -2.92 -16.05
C THR A 110 1.90 -3.55 -15.35
N LEU A 111 1.91 -4.87 -15.24
CA LEU A 111 0.87 -5.67 -14.61
C LEU A 111 1.33 -6.14 -13.23
N PHE A 112 0.67 -5.68 -12.17
CA PHE A 112 0.88 -6.14 -10.80
C PHE A 112 -0.22 -7.12 -10.45
N THR A 113 0.14 -8.37 -10.15
CA THR A 113 -0.81 -9.40 -9.73
C THR A 113 -0.50 -9.81 -8.30
N SER A 114 -1.56 -9.98 -7.51
CA SER A 114 -1.51 -10.43 -6.12
C SER A 114 -2.54 -11.54 -5.94
N ASP A 115 -2.07 -12.75 -5.64
CA ASP A 115 -2.89 -13.93 -5.42
C ASP A 115 -2.72 -14.43 -3.99
N GLN A 116 -3.79 -14.46 -3.21
CA GLN A 116 -3.79 -15.04 -1.87
C GLN A 116 -4.69 -16.26 -1.83
N HIS A 117 -4.19 -17.37 -1.27
CA HIS A 117 -4.93 -18.61 -1.10
C HIS A 117 -4.85 -19.08 0.35
N GLY A 118 -5.94 -18.85 1.08
CA GLY A 118 -6.16 -19.38 2.42
C GLY A 118 -7.00 -20.66 2.41
N SER A 119 -7.25 -21.23 3.58
CA SER A 119 -8.08 -22.43 3.72
C SER A 119 -9.58 -22.18 3.47
N THR A 120 -10.05 -20.95 3.68
CA THR A 120 -11.47 -20.56 3.62
C THR A 120 -11.73 -19.42 2.63
N TYR A 121 -10.70 -18.89 2.01
CA TYR A 121 -10.83 -17.80 1.04
C TYR A 121 -9.74 -17.85 -0.03
N SER A 122 -10.03 -17.23 -1.17
CA SER A 122 -9.05 -16.82 -2.15
C SER A 122 -9.26 -15.37 -2.55
N GLU A 123 -8.16 -14.69 -2.88
CA GLU A 123 -8.18 -13.32 -3.38
C GLU A 123 -7.25 -13.24 -4.58
N HIS A 124 -7.76 -12.66 -5.66
CA HIS A 124 -7.01 -12.35 -6.86
C HIS A 124 -7.16 -10.87 -7.17
N ALA A 125 -6.06 -10.15 -7.25
CA ALA A 125 -6.03 -8.76 -7.65
C ALA A 125 -5.05 -8.56 -8.80
N MET A 126 -5.44 -7.76 -9.79
CA MET A 126 -4.58 -7.31 -10.87
C MET A 126 -4.71 -5.80 -11.05
N VAL A 127 -3.57 -5.11 -11.07
CA VAL A 127 -3.47 -3.69 -11.40
C VAL A 127 -2.66 -3.52 -12.65
N ALA A 128 -3.26 -2.95 -13.70
CA ALA A 128 -2.53 -2.45 -14.85
C ALA A 128 -2.15 -0.99 -14.61
N ALA A 129 -0.87 -0.67 -14.74
CA ALA A 129 -0.33 0.65 -14.48
C ALA A 129 0.52 1.16 -15.65
N ASP A 130 0.59 2.47 -15.80
CA ASP A 130 1.48 3.11 -16.76
C ASP A 130 2.95 2.70 -16.48
N PRO A 131 3.71 2.24 -17.47
CA PRO A 131 5.03 1.65 -17.24
C PRO A 131 6.07 2.64 -16.74
N ASP A 132 5.94 3.92 -17.05
CA ASP A 132 6.91 4.97 -16.70
C ASP A 132 6.61 5.61 -15.33
N THR A 133 5.34 5.76 -15.02
CA THR A 133 4.88 6.47 -13.81
C THR A 133 4.34 5.55 -12.73
N LEU A 134 3.99 4.32 -13.07
CA LEU A 134 3.30 3.32 -12.26
C LEU A 134 1.92 3.80 -11.73
N VAL A 135 1.38 4.87 -12.32
CA VAL A 135 0.02 5.31 -12.02
C VAL A 135 -0.96 4.26 -12.53
N PRO A 136 -1.93 3.79 -11.71
CA PRO A 136 -2.85 2.76 -12.13
C PRO A 136 -3.76 3.25 -13.25
N ILE A 137 -4.05 2.36 -14.20
CA ILE A 137 -4.99 2.54 -15.32
C ILE A 137 -6.31 1.83 -14.98
N ARG A 138 -6.19 0.61 -14.45
CA ARG A 138 -7.33 -0.20 -14.00
C ARG A 138 -6.92 -1.18 -12.92
N THR A 139 -7.88 -1.54 -12.07
CA THR A 139 -7.74 -2.61 -11.07
C THR A 139 -8.91 -3.57 -11.21
N GLU A 140 -8.63 -4.85 -11.14
CA GLU A 140 -9.60 -5.91 -10.99
C GLU A 140 -9.27 -6.69 -9.72
N LEU A 141 -10.26 -6.89 -8.84
CA LEU A 141 -10.10 -7.60 -7.59
C LEU A 141 -11.25 -8.57 -7.41
N THR A 142 -10.95 -9.82 -7.20
CA THR A 142 -11.94 -10.88 -6.88
C THR A 142 -11.60 -11.45 -5.51
N TYR A 143 -12.59 -11.49 -4.65
CA TYR A 143 -12.54 -12.19 -3.37
C TYR A 143 -13.57 -13.30 -3.36
N GLU A 144 -13.18 -14.52 -3.03
CA GLU A 144 -14.05 -15.69 -2.93
C GLU A 144 -13.93 -16.33 -1.54
N SER A 145 -15.06 -16.69 -0.95
CA SER A 145 -15.13 -17.39 0.34
C SER A 145 -16.41 -18.23 0.40
N ASP A 146 -16.62 -18.95 1.50
CA ASP A 146 -17.86 -19.68 1.78
C ASP A 146 -19.10 -18.76 1.80
N HIS A 147 -18.91 -17.45 1.92
CA HIS A 147 -20.00 -16.45 1.92
C HIS A 147 -20.31 -15.91 0.52
N GLY A 148 -19.58 -16.33 -0.50
CA GLY A 148 -19.79 -15.96 -1.88
C GLY A 148 -18.59 -15.26 -2.52
N ARG A 149 -18.82 -14.76 -3.72
CA ARG A 149 -17.82 -14.06 -4.53
C ARG A 149 -18.14 -12.57 -4.59
N ILE A 150 -17.12 -11.75 -4.37
CA ILE A 150 -17.17 -10.29 -4.52
C ILE A 150 -16.16 -9.90 -5.59
N VAL A 151 -16.58 -9.07 -6.53
CA VAL A 151 -15.71 -8.55 -7.58
C VAL A 151 -15.72 -7.03 -7.53
N TYR A 152 -14.54 -6.44 -7.58
CA TYR A 152 -14.36 -5.00 -7.75
C TYR A 152 -13.62 -4.75 -9.05
N ALA A 153 -14.09 -3.75 -9.80
CA ALA A 153 -13.41 -3.22 -10.97
C ALA A 153 -13.24 -1.71 -10.81
N ALA A 154 -12.03 -1.22 -10.95
CA ALA A 154 -11.73 0.22 -10.89
C ALA A 154 -11.14 0.68 -12.22
N LEU A 155 -11.64 1.77 -12.76
CA LEU A 155 -11.14 2.43 -13.96
C LEU A 155 -10.68 3.85 -13.59
N TYR A 156 -9.41 4.13 -13.81
CA TYR A 156 -8.75 5.38 -13.46
C TYR A 156 -8.79 6.34 -14.65
N GLY A 157 -9.35 7.54 -14.45
CA GLY A 157 -9.47 8.60 -15.42
C GLY A 157 -8.90 9.93 -14.95
N GLU A 158 -9.02 10.97 -15.75
CA GLU A 158 -8.48 12.32 -15.43
C GLU A 158 -9.16 12.95 -14.20
N ASP A 159 -10.48 12.75 -14.06
CA ASP A 159 -11.28 13.38 -12.99
C ASP A 159 -11.47 12.53 -11.74
N GLY A 160 -11.06 11.25 -11.80
CA GLY A 160 -11.30 10.33 -10.69
C GLY A 160 -11.17 8.86 -11.06
N VAL A 161 -11.50 8.01 -10.12
CA VAL A 161 -11.63 6.56 -10.34
C VAL A 161 -13.09 6.16 -10.17
N SER A 162 -13.63 5.49 -11.19
CA SER A 162 -14.94 4.80 -11.13
C SER A 162 -14.71 3.39 -10.62
N ILE A 163 -15.44 3.00 -9.58
CA ILE A 163 -15.30 1.69 -8.92
C ILE A 163 -16.67 1.02 -8.97
N GLU A 164 -16.71 -0.14 -9.60
CA GLU A 164 -17.85 -1.04 -9.61
C GLU A 164 -17.60 -2.18 -8.63
N ALA A 165 -18.57 -2.45 -7.75
CA ALA A 165 -18.56 -3.58 -6.84
C ALA A 165 -19.73 -4.51 -7.15
N SER A 166 -19.45 -5.78 -7.42
CA SER A 166 -20.44 -6.83 -7.60
C SER A 166 -20.42 -7.78 -6.43
N VAL A 167 -21.45 -7.75 -5.61
CA VAL A 167 -21.64 -8.64 -4.46
C VAL A 167 -22.87 -9.50 -4.70
N PRO A 168 -23.05 -10.66 -4.02
CA PRO A 168 -24.21 -11.51 -4.23
C PRO A 168 -25.53 -10.73 -4.10
N GLY A 169 -26.26 -10.62 -5.23
CA GLY A 169 -27.57 -9.95 -5.29
C GLY A 169 -27.56 -8.43 -5.39
N GLN A 170 -26.39 -7.78 -5.52
CA GLN A 170 -26.29 -6.31 -5.58
C GLN A 170 -25.06 -5.88 -6.39
N ASN A 171 -25.24 -4.82 -7.19
CA ASN A 171 -24.12 -4.10 -7.81
C ASN A 171 -24.14 -2.67 -7.29
N GLU A 172 -22.96 -2.15 -6.99
CA GLU A 172 -22.75 -0.79 -6.51
C GLU A 172 -21.73 -0.08 -7.40
N GLU A 173 -21.92 1.20 -7.64
CA GLU A 173 -20.97 2.06 -8.33
C GLU A 173 -20.61 3.23 -7.44
N SER A 174 -19.33 3.57 -7.42
CA SER A 174 -18.79 4.69 -6.65
C SER A 174 -17.77 5.46 -7.47
N ILE A 175 -17.70 6.77 -7.27
CA ILE A 175 -16.69 7.64 -7.90
C ILE A 175 -15.85 8.25 -6.78
N VAL A 176 -14.52 8.10 -6.88
CA VAL A 176 -13.56 8.71 -5.96
C VAL A 176 -12.78 9.76 -6.74
N GLU A 177 -12.92 11.04 -6.39
CA GLU A 177 -12.12 12.12 -6.95
C GLU A 177 -10.63 11.90 -6.63
N LEU A 178 -9.78 12.03 -7.63
CA LEU A 178 -8.34 11.87 -7.49
C LEU A 178 -7.63 13.22 -7.30
N PRO A 179 -6.51 13.24 -6.58
CA PRO A 179 -5.68 14.44 -6.47
C PRO A 179 -4.81 14.62 -7.73
N ASP A 180 -4.34 15.83 -7.97
CA ASP A 180 -3.38 16.16 -9.06
C ASP A 180 -1.98 15.53 -8.90
N THR A 181 -1.71 14.84 -7.79
CA THR A 181 -0.43 14.19 -7.48
C THR A 181 -0.48 12.71 -7.83
N PRO A 182 0.67 12.06 -8.13
CA PRO A 182 0.71 10.64 -8.35
C PRO A 182 0.04 9.86 -7.21
N TYR A 183 -0.81 8.92 -7.58
CA TYR A 183 -1.52 8.02 -6.67
C TYR A 183 -1.30 6.58 -7.13
N PHE A 184 -1.51 5.63 -6.23
CA PHE A 184 -1.36 4.20 -6.49
C PHE A 184 -2.58 3.46 -5.97
N ASP A 185 -2.84 2.29 -6.53
CA ASP A 185 -3.86 1.39 -5.98
C ASP A 185 -3.28 0.57 -4.83
N ASN A 186 -4.07 0.30 -3.79
CA ASN A 186 -3.67 -0.47 -2.63
C ASN A 186 -3.12 -1.86 -3.00
N GLU A 187 -3.64 -2.46 -4.07
CA GLU A 187 -3.27 -3.80 -4.49
C GLU A 187 -1.86 -3.86 -5.14
N GLN A 188 -1.35 -2.73 -5.67
CA GLN A 188 0.03 -2.63 -6.18
C GLN A 188 0.99 -1.98 -5.18
N PHE A 189 0.47 -1.33 -4.12
CA PHE A 189 1.20 -0.36 -3.30
C PHE A 189 2.52 -0.89 -2.74
N ILE A 190 2.53 -2.11 -2.15
CA ILE A 190 3.76 -2.68 -1.58
C ILE A 190 4.82 -3.00 -2.64
N MET A 191 4.40 -3.33 -3.86
CA MET A 191 5.31 -3.58 -4.98
C MET A 191 5.93 -2.27 -5.49
N VAL A 192 5.13 -1.18 -5.55
CA VAL A 192 5.60 0.15 -5.95
C VAL A 192 6.65 0.71 -4.98
N ILE A 193 6.57 0.42 -3.68
CA ILE A 193 7.57 0.86 -2.70
C ILE A 193 8.99 0.43 -3.10
N ARG A 194 9.16 -0.69 -3.79
CA ARG A 194 10.45 -1.21 -4.26
C ARG A 194 11.12 -0.30 -5.29
N ALA A 195 10.33 0.47 -6.03
CA ALA A 195 10.79 1.41 -7.05
C ALA A 195 11.24 2.78 -6.49
N LEU A 196 11.12 2.98 -5.17
CA LEU A 196 11.54 4.21 -4.51
C LEU A 196 13.03 4.20 -4.20
N PRO A 197 13.71 5.37 -4.12
CA PRO A 197 15.13 5.49 -3.81
C PRO A 197 15.39 5.22 -2.31
N LEU A 198 15.14 3.98 -1.86
CA LEU A 198 15.22 3.59 -0.47
C LEU A 198 16.63 3.77 0.09
N LYS A 199 16.74 4.51 1.17
CA LYS A 199 17.98 4.72 1.93
C LYS A 199 17.64 5.07 3.38
N ARG A 200 18.61 4.98 4.27
CA ARG A 200 18.41 5.34 5.68
C ARG A 200 17.77 6.71 5.85
N ASN A 201 16.72 6.80 6.68
CA ASN A 201 15.93 8.00 6.94
C ASN A 201 15.17 8.56 5.71
N PHE A 202 15.06 7.78 4.62
CA PHE A 202 14.20 8.15 3.51
C PHE A 202 12.75 8.23 4.00
N LYS A 203 12.06 9.28 3.60
CA LYS A 203 10.62 9.46 3.85
C LYS A 203 9.95 9.89 2.55
N ALA A 204 8.78 9.34 2.31
CA ALA A 204 7.91 9.76 1.23
C ALA A 204 6.46 9.69 1.70
N THR A 205 5.61 10.51 1.09
CA THR A 205 4.17 10.47 1.30
C THR A 205 3.52 10.17 -0.03
N LEU A 206 2.78 9.07 -0.10
CA LEU A 206 2.10 8.60 -1.30
C LEU A 206 0.60 8.63 -1.08
N LYS A 207 -0.14 8.89 -2.16
CA LYS A 207 -1.59 8.77 -2.21
C LYS A 207 -1.95 7.34 -2.60
N ASP A 208 -2.91 6.78 -1.91
CA ASP A 208 -3.35 5.40 -2.07
C ASP A 208 -4.87 5.36 -2.28
N VAL A 209 -5.33 4.60 -3.25
CA VAL A 209 -6.75 4.33 -3.53
C VAL A 209 -7.05 2.93 -3.03
N ILE A 210 -7.98 2.82 -2.11
CA ILE A 210 -8.44 1.53 -1.58
C ILE A 210 -9.70 1.15 -2.34
N THR A 211 -9.52 0.42 -3.44
CA THR A 211 -10.60 0.05 -4.39
C THR A 211 -11.76 -0.65 -3.68
N ARG A 212 -11.50 -1.62 -2.78
CA ARG A 212 -12.56 -2.33 -2.05
C ARG A 212 -13.35 -1.48 -1.05
N ALA A 213 -12.85 -0.31 -0.68
CA ALA A 213 -13.52 0.62 0.23
C ALA A 213 -13.99 1.89 -0.46
N ALA A 214 -13.80 2.02 -1.78
CA ALA A 214 -14.10 3.21 -2.58
C ALA A 214 -13.60 4.50 -1.91
N MET A 215 -12.35 4.51 -1.44
CA MET A 215 -11.78 5.66 -0.72
C MET A 215 -10.33 5.91 -1.09
N LYS A 216 -9.90 7.16 -0.89
CA LYS A 216 -8.49 7.57 -0.99
C LYS A 216 -7.90 7.82 0.38
N THR A 217 -6.64 7.50 0.55
CA THR A 217 -5.88 7.75 1.77
C THR A 217 -4.48 8.28 1.47
N THR A 218 -3.75 8.61 2.49
CA THR A 218 -2.36 9.07 2.39
C THR A 218 -1.51 8.23 3.30
N ILE A 219 -0.48 7.61 2.76
CA ILE A 219 0.45 6.75 3.49
C ILE A 219 1.82 7.42 3.51
N THR A 220 2.35 7.67 4.70
CA THR A 220 3.72 8.13 4.87
C THR A 220 4.64 6.94 5.10
N LEU A 221 5.63 6.80 4.24
CA LEU A 221 6.69 5.80 4.35
C LEU A 221 7.85 6.37 5.17
N ASN A 222 8.45 5.54 6.02
CA ASN A 222 9.67 5.88 6.74
C ASN A 222 10.63 4.69 6.73
N VAL A 223 11.79 4.84 6.11
CA VAL A 223 12.86 3.84 6.17
C VAL A 223 13.56 3.95 7.52
N ALA A 224 13.16 3.10 8.47
CA ALA A 224 13.60 3.18 9.85
C ALA A 224 15.08 2.78 10.00
N LYS A 225 15.47 1.66 9.38
CA LYS A 225 16.83 1.11 9.49
C LYS A 225 17.13 0.11 8.37
N LYS A 226 18.40 -0.23 8.25
CA LYS A 226 18.89 -1.39 7.52
C LYS A 226 19.13 -2.51 8.53
N GLU A 227 18.67 -3.72 8.23
CA GLU A 227 18.90 -4.89 9.10
C GLU A 227 18.97 -6.18 8.29
N LYS A 228 19.66 -7.17 8.87
CA LYS A 228 19.70 -8.52 8.32
C LYS A 228 18.45 -9.26 8.77
N LEU A 229 17.78 -9.92 7.84
CA LEU A 229 16.57 -10.69 8.08
C LEU A 229 16.72 -12.10 7.53
N GLU A 230 16.32 -13.10 8.32
CA GLU A 230 16.27 -14.49 7.91
C GLU A 230 14.82 -14.89 7.67
N VAL A 231 14.56 -15.50 6.52
CA VAL A 231 13.25 -16.03 6.09
C VAL A 231 13.49 -17.37 5.39
N PRO A 232 12.46 -18.18 5.09
CA PRO A 232 12.66 -19.48 4.44
C PRO A 232 13.43 -19.42 3.12
N ALA A 233 13.28 -18.36 2.33
CA ALA A 233 14.02 -18.14 1.09
C ALA A 233 15.51 -17.82 1.29
N GLY A 234 15.97 -17.57 2.53
CA GLY A 234 17.35 -17.28 2.84
C GLY A 234 17.56 -16.07 3.75
N SER A 235 18.77 -15.52 3.70
CA SER A 235 19.21 -14.40 4.54
C SER A 235 19.46 -13.16 3.70
N PHE A 236 18.82 -12.05 4.05
CA PHE A 236 18.81 -10.81 3.26
C PHE A 236 19.22 -9.61 4.10
N GLU A 237 20.04 -8.73 3.54
CA GLU A 237 20.10 -7.36 4.02
C GLU A 237 18.86 -6.60 3.53
N THR A 238 18.14 -5.95 4.44
CA THR A 238 16.85 -5.34 4.12
C THR A 238 16.76 -3.90 4.60
N TRP A 239 15.99 -3.08 3.87
CA TRP A 239 15.42 -1.85 4.38
C TRP A 239 14.12 -2.17 5.10
N LYS A 240 14.03 -1.80 6.39
CA LYS A 240 12.78 -1.81 7.14
C LYS A 240 12.01 -0.53 6.85
N VAL A 241 10.86 -0.64 6.18
CA VAL A 241 10.01 0.46 5.77
C VAL A 241 8.71 0.42 6.57
N ASP A 242 8.54 1.38 7.48
CA ASP A 242 7.31 1.54 8.23
C ASP A 242 6.28 2.33 7.42
N LEU A 243 5.06 1.80 7.28
CA LEU A 243 3.90 2.48 6.70
C LEU A 243 3.15 3.17 7.84
N MET A 244 3.49 4.43 8.07
CA MET A 244 3.06 5.19 9.25
C MET A 244 1.53 5.27 9.37
N GLY A 245 1.02 4.99 10.56
CA GLY A 245 -0.42 5.03 10.84
C GLY A 245 -1.20 3.78 10.45
N THR A 246 -0.68 2.94 9.55
CA THR A 246 -1.38 1.72 9.09
C THR A 246 -1.22 0.53 10.02
N GLY A 247 -0.15 0.47 10.79
CA GLY A 247 0.25 -0.72 11.55
C GLY A 247 1.08 -1.72 10.73
N ARG A 248 1.42 -1.39 9.48
CA ARG A 248 2.13 -2.26 8.55
C ARG A 248 3.60 -1.89 8.43
N THR A 249 4.43 -2.89 8.18
CA THR A 249 5.87 -2.75 7.93
C THR A 249 6.27 -3.69 6.80
N VAL A 250 7.11 -3.22 5.89
CA VAL A 250 7.65 -3.99 4.76
C VAL A 250 9.17 -4.06 4.89
N TRP A 251 9.76 -5.23 4.69
CA TRP A 251 11.21 -5.39 4.55
C TRP A 251 11.54 -5.67 3.08
N ILE A 252 12.35 -4.80 2.52
CA ILE A 252 12.73 -4.82 1.11
C ILE A 252 14.23 -5.09 1.03
N ALA A 253 14.64 -6.05 0.22
CA ALA A 253 16.04 -6.38 0.02
C ALA A 253 16.84 -5.17 -0.45
N VAL A 254 18.03 -4.97 0.14
CA VAL A 254 18.94 -3.89 -0.26
C VAL A 254 19.54 -4.13 -1.65
N PRO A 255 19.98 -5.36 -2.00
CA PRO A 255 20.41 -5.66 -3.35
C PRO A 255 19.25 -5.58 -4.35
N HIS A 256 19.55 -5.12 -5.57
CA HIS A 256 18.64 -5.25 -6.71
C HIS A 256 18.24 -6.73 -6.92
N PRO A 257 17.01 -7.03 -7.26
CA PRO A 257 15.90 -6.16 -7.68
C PRO A 257 14.99 -5.69 -6.53
N HIS A 258 15.47 -5.57 -5.30
CA HIS A 258 14.71 -5.05 -4.16
C HIS A 258 13.43 -5.85 -3.85
N GLN A 259 13.53 -7.20 -3.86
CA GLN A 259 12.36 -8.05 -3.58
C GLN A 259 11.80 -7.82 -2.17
N ILE A 260 10.50 -8.05 -2.00
CA ILE A 260 9.83 -8.05 -0.71
C ILE A 260 10.27 -9.32 0.04
N VAL A 261 10.89 -9.14 1.20
CA VAL A 261 11.41 -10.25 2.03
C VAL A 261 10.43 -10.60 3.14
N ARG A 262 9.77 -9.57 3.71
CA ARG A 262 8.75 -9.75 4.75
C ARG A 262 7.73 -8.62 4.67
N PHE A 263 6.48 -8.95 4.98
CA PHE A 263 5.41 -8.01 5.26
C PHE A 263 4.78 -8.35 6.62
N GLU A 264 4.60 -7.36 7.48
CA GLU A 264 3.96 -7.50 8.78
C GLU A 264 2.74 -6.60 8.85
N ASP A 265 1.58 -7.13 9.26
CA ASP A 265 0.41 -6.36 9.65
C ASP A 265 0.11 -6.61 11.13
N ARG A 266 0.45 -5.61 11.97
CA ARG A 266 0.24 -5.69 13.41
C ARG A 266 -1.21 -5.67 13.83
N LYS A 267 -2.10 -5.08 13.00
CA LYS A 267 -3.55 -5.06 13.28
C LYS A 267 -4.16 -6.43 13.01
N ALA A 268 -3.82 -7.03 11.90
CA ALA A 268 -4.22 -8.40 11.57
C ALA A 268 -3.44 -9.46 12.36
N ARG A 269 -2.33 -9.07 13.04
CA ARG A 269 -1.40 -9.97 13.75
C ARG A 269 -0.85 -11.05 12.84
N THR A 270 -0.48 -10.67 11.61
CA THR A 270 0.06 -11.58 10.62
C THR A 270 1.44 -11.15 10.15
N THR A 271 2.22 -12.13 9.72
CA THR A 271 3.51 -11.94 9.06
C THR A 271 3.56 -12.79 7.81
N ALA A 272 3.93 -12.19 6.69
CA ALA A 272 4.19 -12.88 5.44
C ALA A 272 5.70 -12.90 5.17
N ASP A 273 6.30 -14.08 5.08
CA ASP A 273 7.72 -14.30 4.84
C ASP A 273 7.97 -14.87 3.45
N LEU A 274 8.98 -14.36 2.75
CA LEU A 274 9.39 -14.84 1.44
C LEU A 274 9.87 -16.30 1.54
N VAL A 275 9.26 -17.19 0.77
CA VAL A 275 9.64 -18.62 0.68
C VAL A 275 10.29 -18.94 -0.67
N GLN A 276 9.92 -18.22 -1.74
CA GLN A 276 10.48 -18.41 -3.07
C GLN A 276 10.52 -17.10 -3.84
N TYR A 277 11.57 -16.90 -4.61
CA TYR A 277 11.71 -15.79 -5.54
C TYR A 277 12.19 -16.29 -6.90
N THR A 278 11.51 -15.88 -7.94
CA THR A 278 11.87 -16.12 -9.34
C THR A 278 12.10 -14.77 -10.01
N PRO A 279 13.30 -14.45 -10.46
CA PRO A 279 13.56 -13.20 -11.19
C PRO A 279 12.82 -13.18 -12.52
N GLY A 280 12.41 -12.00 -12.94
CA GLY A 280 11.88 -11.78 -14.29
C GLY A 280 12.99 -11.94 -15.36
N VAL A 281 12.55 -11.92 -16.60
CA VAL A 281 13.43 -12.07 -17.78
C VAL A 281 13.43 -10.76 -18.54
N GLU A 282 14.62 -10.27 -18.90
CA GLU A 282 14.74 -9.13 -19.80
C GLU A 282 14.12 -9.49 -21.15
N LEU A 283 13.10 -8.75 -21.59
CA LEU A 283 12.54 -8.93 -22.91
C LEU A 283 13.62 -8.53 -23.92
N GLU A 284 14.15 -9.49 -24.66
CA GLU A 284 15.00 -9.17 -25.80
C GLU A 284 14.19 -8.28 -26.75
N THR A 285 14.50 -6.99 -26.78
CA THR A 285 13.99 -6.09 -27.82
C THR A 285 14.52 -6.66 -29.13
N GLY A 286 13.62 -7.30 -29.90
CA GLY A 286 13.95 -8.03 -31.12
C GLY A 286 14.93 -7.24 -31.95
N SER A 287 16.06 -7.87 -32.27
CA SER A 287 16.99 -7.42 -33.27
C SER A 287 16.20 -7.16 -34.55
N GLU A 288 16.25 -5.92 -35.02
CA GLU A 288 15.75 -5.52 -36.32
C GLU A 288 16.19 -6.57 -37.32
N PHE A 289 15.23 -7.23 -37.94
CA PHE A 289 15.49 -7.99 -39.14
C PHE A 289 15.89 -6.99 -40.24
N GLU A 290 17.19 -6.91 -40.55
CA GLU A 290 17.70 -6.31 -41.77
C GLU A 290 17.16 -7.05 -43.02
#